data_10818b782623fbbea5ccc515db85db29
#
_entry.id   10818b782623fbbea5ccc515db85db29
#
_cell.length_a   1.000
_cell.length_b   1.000
_cell.length_c   1.000
_cell.angle_alpha   90.00
_cell.angle_beta   90.00
_cell.angle_gamma   90.00
#
_symmetry.space_group_name_H-M   'P 1'
#
loop_
_entity.id
_entity.type
_entity.pdbx_description
1 polymer ?
#
loop_
_entity_poly.entity_id
_entity_poly.type
_entity_poly.pdbx_seq_one_letter_code
_entity_poly.pdbx_strand_id
1 'polypeptide(L)'
;MAKRERRTFTDEFKQQMVQLYENGKSRADILREYDLSASAFDRWVKQSRTTGSFTENDNRTDEQNELLQLRKENQRLKMENDIFKASGADLRTKIMVIQQNAHKYPISAMCKILQVNRSTYYYENNEQSSVDDEVEQAIIRIFEENQRVYGARKIKAKLQEEGMTVSRRRIGRLMKKNGLVSVYTVAQYKPYVSSCNESLIQNELNREFAKEAPLEAVVSDLTYVRVANKWHYICLLVDLFNREIIGHSCGKFKDAALVYQAFASVKGDLRQIQLFHTDRGSEFKNLTIDEVIKTFKIRRSLSMKGCPYDNAVAEATFKLVKAEFVRNRKFESLAQLKQELGTYIRWFNETRIHSTLGYLSPLAYKEVALKKSV
;
A
#
# COMPACT_ATOMS: atom_id res chain seq x y z
N MET A 1 56.32 -23.33 25.39
CA MET A 1 56.16 -22.77 26.75
C MET A 1 54.78 -22.24 26.90
N ALA A 2 53.93 -22.78 27.78
CA ALA A 2 52.56 -22.31 28.00
C ALA A 2 52.58 -20.88 28.57
N LYS A 3 51.82 -19.99 27.96
CA LYS A 3 51.66 -18.59 28.39
C LYS A 3 50.94 -18.61 29.74
N ARG A 4 51.61 -18.24 30.86
CA ARG A 4 50.98 -18.14 32.19
C ARG A 4 49.82 -17.18 32.09
N GLU A 5 48.61 -17.57 32.55
CA GLU A 5 47.46 -16.67 32.67
C GLU A 5 47.79 -15.49 33.59
N ARG A 6 47.43 -14.27 33.16
CA ARG A 6 47.60 -13.06 33.96
C ARG A 6 46.60 -13.09 35.12
N ARG A 7 47.05 -13.32 36.34
CA ARG A 7 46.23 -13.21 37.53
C ARG A 7 45.86 -11.74 37.76
N THR A 8 44.60 -11.50 38.03
CA THR A 8 44.07 -10.19 38.44
C THR A 8 43.84 -10.18 39.93
N PHE A 9 44.23 -9.11 40.63
CA PHE A 9 44.10 -8.94 42.07
C PHE A 9 43.25 -7.75 42.37
N THR A 10 42.36 -7.87 43.39
CA THR A 10 41.52 -6.76 43.86
C THR A 10 42.34 -5.70 44.56
N ASP A 11 41.88 -4.46 44.61
CA ASP A 11 42.60 -3.38 45.25
C ASP A 11 42.71 -3.57 46.77
N GLU A 12 41.70 -4.19 47.37
CA GLU A 12 41.73 -4.61 48.79
C GLU A 12 42.88 -5.61 49.07
N PHE A 13 43.02 -6.62 48.22
CA PHE A 13 44.12 -7.58 48.33
C PHE A 13 45.49 -6.91 48.18
N LYS A 14 45.66 -6.02 47.23
CA LYS A 14 46.91 -5.25 47.04
C LYS A 14 47.23 -4.43 48.30
N GLN A 15 46.19 -3.78 48.84
CA GLN A 15 46.33 -2.98 50.07
C GLN A 15 46.76 -3.84 51.28
N GLN A 16 46.15 -5.00 51.48
CA GLN A 16 46.50 -5.94 52.52
C GLN A 16 47.98 -6.40 52.39
N MET A 17 48.42 -6.72 51.20
CA MET A 17 49.85 -7.13 50.96
C MET A 17 50.84 -6.02 51.28
N VAL A 18 50.49 -4.77 50.91
CA VAL A 18 51.33 -3.62 51.25
C VAL A 18 51.34 -3.37 52.76
N GLN A 19 50.18 -3.48 53.45
CA GLN A 19 50.09 -3.35 54.91
C GLN A 19 50.93 -4.42 55.65
N LEU A 20 50.89 -5.70 55.18
CA LEU A 20 51.68 -6.76 55.74
C LEU A 20 53.17 -6.44 55.63
N TYR A 21 53.62 -5.85 54.54
CA TYR A 21 55.05 -5.42 54.35
C TYR A 21 55.36 -4.23 55.25
N GLU A 22 54.52 -3.27 55.41
CA GLU A 22 54.74 -2.11 56.29
C GLU A 22 54.73 -2.48 57.77
N ASN A 23 53.98 -3.53 58.13
CA ASN A 23 53.95 -4.10 59.48
C ASN A 23 55.19 -5.03 59.77
N GLY A 24 56.18 -5.03 58.87
CA GLY A 24 57.47 -5.71 59.12
C GLY A 24 57.58 -7.12 58.55
N LYS A 25 56.65 -7.67 57.84
CA LYS A 25 56.77 -8.97 57.18
C LYS A 25 57.73 -8.85 56.00
N SER A 26 58.68 -9.83 55.91
CA SER A 26 59.70 -9.74 54.87
C SER A 26 59.12 -9.83 53.46
N ARG A 27 59.70 -9.05 52.56
CA ARG A 27 59.25 -9.06 51.11
C ARG A 27 59.30 -10.46 50.52
N ALA A 28 60.37 -11.24 50.83
CA ALA A 28 60.61 -12.62 50.34
C ALA A 28 59.49 -13.58 50.79
N ASP A 29 58.99 -13.44 52.03
CA ASP A 29 57.95 -14.30 52.58
C ASP A 29 56.61 -13.96 51.98
N ILE A 30 56.28 -12.70 51.75
CA ILE A 30 55.06 -12.28 51.09
C ILE A 30 54.99 -12.81 49.63
N LEU A 31 56.10 -12.68 48.89
CA LEU A 31 56.15 -13.19 47.51
C LEU A 31 55.99 -14.71 47.45
N ARG A 32 56.58 -15.45 48.38
CA ARG A 32 56.47 -16.89 48.43
C ARG A 32 55.11 -17.39 48.88
N GLU A 33 54.59 -16.79 49.94
CA GLU A 33 53.32 -17.22 50.56
C GLU A 33 52.13 -16.99 49.67
N TYR A 34 52.06 -15.84 48.94
CA TYR A 34 50.93 -15.45 48.08
C TYR A 34 51.21 -15.65 46.60
N ASP A 35 52.34 -16.32 46.26
CA ASP A 35 52.77 -16.59 44.87
C ASP A 35 52.68 -15.33 43.96
N LEU A 36 53.28 -14.23 44.45
CA LEU A 36 53.26 -12.93 43.74
C LEU A 36 54.57 -12.74 42.96
N SER A 37 54.48 -12.08 41.81
CA SER A 37 55.71 -11.64 41.12
C SER A 37 56.33 -10.43 41.83
N ALA A 38 57.67 -10.43 41.97
CA ALA A 38 58.42 -9.34 42.60
C ALA A 38 58.04 -7.96 41.96
N SER A 39 58.00 -7.90 40.63
CA SER A 39 57.67 -6.67 39.90
C SER A 39 56.24 -6.14 40.13
N ALA A 40 55.26 -7.03 40.33
CA ALA A 40 53.90 -6.63 40.66
C ALA A 40 53.82 -6.06 42.08
N PHE A 41 54.46 -6.75 43.06
CA PHE A 41 54.45 -6.31 44.43
C PHE A 41 55.16 -4.95 44.61
N ASP A 42 56.36 -4.80 44.04
CA ASP A 42 57.14 -3.54 44.11
C ASP A 42 56.35 -2.38 43.51
N ARG A 43 55.57 -2.62 42.41
CA ARG A 43 54.70 -1.64 41.83
C ARG A 43 53.58 -1.25 42.80
N TRP A 44 52.96 -2.21 43.50
CA TRP A 44 51.90 -1.90 44.48
C TRP A 44 52.45 -1.09 45.66
N VAL A 45 53.60 -1.44 46.19
CA VAL A 45 54.28 -0.67 47.25
C VAL A 45 54.55 0.77 46.78
N LYS A 46 55.05 0.94 45.56
CA LYS A 46 55.27 2.25 44.98
C LYS A 46 53.98 3.03 44.83
N GLN A 47 52.92 2.44 44.27
CA GLN A 47 51.62 3.07 44.09
C GLN A 47 50.97 3.47 45.42
N SER A 48 51.03 2.58 46.43
CA SER A 48 50.49 2.92 47.76
C SER A 48 51.20 4.09 48.39
N ARG A 49 52.54 4.22 48.23
CA ARG A 49 53.33 5.32 48.77
C ARG A 49 53.20 6.64 48.02
N THR A 50 52.90 6.60 46.71
CA THR A 50 52.85 7.82 45.90
C THR A 50 51.44 8.41 45.83
N THR A 51 50.44 7.60 45.50
CA THR A 51 49.08 8.07 45.24
C THR A 51 48.04 7.49 46.19
N GLY A 52 48.39 6.42 46.93
CA GLY A 52 47.42 5.66 47.75
C GLY A 52 46.39 4.86 46.96
N SER A 53 46.44 4.89 45.63
CA SER A 53 45.50 4.22 44.74
C SER A 53 46.21 3.19 43.83
N PHE A 54 45.54 2.09 43.56
CA PHE A 54 46.04 1.05 42.64
C PHE A 54 45.40 1.16 41.24
N THR A 55 44.56 2.15 41.00
CA THR A 55 43.97 2.37 39.69
C THR A 55 44.98 2.99 38.74
N GLU A 56 44.91 2.61 37.46
CA GLU A 56 45.86 3.09 36.46
C GLU A 56 45.71 4.58 36.21
N ASN A 57 44.47 5.09 36.33
CA ASN A 57 44.18 6.51 36.10
C ASN A 57 44.87 7.42 37.12
N ASP A 58 44.87 7.05 38.41
CA ASP A 58 45.38 7.87 39.50
C ASP A 58 46.95 7.83 39.57
N ASN A 59 47.54 6.85 38.88
CA ASN A 59 48.98 6.65 38.83
C ASN A 59 49.63 7.14 37.53
N ARG A 60 48.88 7.84 36.67
CA ARG A 60 49.42 8.46 35.46
C ARG A 60 50.06 9.80 35.77
N THR A 61 51.14 10.09 35.09
CA THR A 61 51.74 11.41 35.13
C THR A 61 50.93 12.40 34.29
N ASP A 62 51.04 13.67 34.56
CA ASP A 62 50.36 14.73 33.79
C ASP A 62 50.69 14.62 32.30
N GLU A 63 51.95 14.36 31.95
CA GLU A 63 52.40 14.11 30.57
C GLU A 63 51.69 12.93 29.91
N GLN A 64 51.48 11.83 30.66
CA GLN A 64 50.75 10.66 30.14
C GLN A 64 49.26 10.97 29.89
N ASN A 65 48.66 11.74 30.75
CA ASN A 65 47.29 12.18 30.60
C ASN A 65 47.16 13.11 29.40
N GLU A 66 48.06 14.06 29.24
CA GLU A 66 48.11 14.97 28.08
C GLU A 66 48.31 14.19 26.77
N LEU A 67 49.21 13.25 26.74
CA LEU A 67 49.45 12.39 25.56
C LEU A 67 48.22 11.56 25.19
N LEU A 68 47.44 11.08 26.15
CA LEU A 68 46.20 10.38 25.91
C LEU A 68 45.12 11.33 25.36
N GLN A 69 45.02 12.54 25.88
CA GLN A 69 44.10 13.56 25.36
C GLN A 69 44.47 13.95 23.93
N LEU A 70 45.73 14.24 23.65
CA LEU A 70 46.21 14.57 22.32
C LEU A 70 46.01 13.43 21.32
N ARG A 71 46.17 12.19 21.72
CA ARG A 71 45.85 11.02 20.84
C ARG A 71 44.35 10.94 20.51
N LYS A 72 43.49 11.16 21.50
CA LYS A 72 42.01 11.17 21.27
C LYS A 72 41.63 12.33 20.36
N GLU A 73 42.20 13.50 20.56
CA GLU A 73 41.93 14.67 19.73
C GLU A 73 42.42 14.49 18.29
N ASN A 74 43.64 13.95 18.12
CA ASN A 74 44.17 13.63 16.80
C ASN A 74 43.28 12.63 16.04
N GLN A 75 42.80 11.60 16.75
CA GLN A 75 41.89 10.62 16.16
C GLN A 75 40.54 11.26 15.76
N ARG A 76 40.04 12.19 16.59
CA ARG A 76 38.84 12.96 16.30
C ARG A 76 39.04 13.86 15.08
N LEU A 77 40.13 14.63 15.05
CA LEU A 77 40.46 15.53 13.95
C LEU A 77 40.64 14.79 12.61
N LYS A 78 41.30 13.61 12.65
CA LYS A 78 41.40 12.73 11.46
C LYS A 78 40.03 12.32 10.96
N MET A 79 39.12 11.88 11.84
CA MET A 79 37.77 11.52 11.49
C MET A 79 36.98 12.70 10.91
N GLU A 80 37.08 13.88 11.57
CA GLU A 80 36.44 15.11 11.07
C GLU A 80 36.96 15.49 9.68
N ASN A 81 38.24 15.38 9.41
CA ASN A 81 38.82 15.67 8.10
C ASN A 81 38.35 14.68 7.01
N ASP A 82 38.32 13.39 7.33
CA ASP A 82 37.86 12.36 6.38
C ASP A 82 36.40 12.53 5.95
N ILE A 83 35.54 13.06 6.85
CA ILE A 83 34.10 13.23 6.60
C ILE A 83 33.67 14.67 6.34
N PHE A 84 34.56 15.65 6.50
CA PHE A 84 34.27 17.09 6.43
C PHE A 84 33.65 17.50 5.09
N LYS A 85 34.08 16.91 3.97
CA LYS A 85 33.54 17.20 2.65
C LYS A 85 32.04 16.89 2.50
N ALA A 86 31.51 16.05 3.37
CA ALA A 86 30.09 15.69 3.37
C ALA A 86 29.23 16.50 4.34
N SER A 87 29.81 17.42 5.13
CA SER A 87 29.06 18.15 6.17
C SER A 87 27.93 19.02 5.59
N GLY A 88 28.12 19.61 4.40
CA GLY A 88 27.12 20.39 3.67
C GLY A 88 26.27 19.62 2.66
N ALA A 89 26.49 18.30 2.54
CA ALA A 89 25.77 17.48 1.56
C ALA A 89 24.36 17.13 2.02
N ASP A 90 23.54 16.62 1.08
CA ASP A 90 22.24 16.07 1.38
C ASP A 90 22.33 14.82 2.28
N LEU A 91 21.20 14.45 2.91
CA LEU A 91 21.12 13.37 3.88
C LEU A 91 21.64 12.02 3.33
N ARG A 92 21.32 11.72 2.07
CA ARG A 92 21.72 10.46 1.43
C ARG A 92 23.24 10.36 1.26
N THR A 93 23.86 11.45 0.80
CA THR A 93 25.33 11.55 0.68
C THR A 93 26.00 11.42 2.05
N LYS A 94 25.47 12.06 3.10
CA LYS A 94 25.97 11.91 4.48
C LYS A 94 25.94 10.45 4.94
N ILE A 95 24.84 9.73 4.69
CA ILE A 95 24.68 8.32 5.04
C ILE A 95 25.70 7.45 4.28
N MET A 96 25.89 7.68 2.97
CA MET A 96 26.91 6.98 2.19
C MET A 96 28.32 7.16 2.76
N VAL A 97 28.68 8.37 3.17
CA VAL A 97 29.99 8.67 3.77
C VAL A 97 30.15 7.93 5.11
N ILE A 98 29.10 7.87 5.94
CA ILE A 98 29.13 7.09 7.18
C ILE A 98 29.34 5.60 6.88
N GLN A 99 28.63 5.04 5.89
CA GLN A 99 28.78 3.63 5.47
C GLN A 99 30.20 3.32 5.02
N GLN A 100 30.78 4.17 4.16
CA GLN A 100 32.14 3.99 3.64
C GLN A 100 33.21 4.02 4.72
N ASN A 101 32.99 4.78 5.80
CA ASN A 101 33.95 4.96 6.89
C ASN A 101 33.62 4.15 8.17
N ALA A 102 32.54 3.33 8.15
CA ALA A 102 32.09 2.56 9.32
C ALA A 102 33.12 1.51 9.81
N HIS A 103 34.03 1.10 8.94
CA HIS A 103 35.14 0.19 9.32
C HIS A 103 36.29 0.91 10.04
N LYS A 104 36.42 2.24 9.90
CA LYS A 104 37.49 3.05 10.49
C LYS A 104 37.06 3.76 11.77
N TYR A 105 35.81 4.25 11.81
CA TYR A 105 35.33 5.16 12.83
C TYR A 105 33.98 4.72 13.42
N PRO A 106 33.75 5.06 14.72
CA PRO A 106 32.46 4.74 15.34
C PRO A 106 31.29 5.48 14.66
N ILE A 107 30.25 4.75 14.26
CA ILE A 107 29.04 5.28 13.61
C ILE A 107 28.42 6.41 14.43
N SER A 108 28.37 6.25 15.78
CA SER A 108 27.80 7.27 16.68
C SER A 108 28.54 8.61 16.62
N ALA A 109 29.87 8.60 16.47
CA ALA A 109 30.67 9.82 16.36
C ALA A 109 30.47 10.48 15.00
N MET A 110 30.48 9.73 13.91
CA MET A 110 30.23 10.24 12.55
C MET A 110 28.82 10.83 12.42
N CYS A 111 27.80 10.15 12.96
CA CYS A 111 26.43 10.67 12.99
C CYS A 111 26.33 12.02 13.71
N LYS A 112 27.05 12.17 14.82
CA LYS A 112 27.08 13.44 15.58
C LYS A 112 27.73 14.56 14.78
N ILE A 113 28.85 14.30 14.11
CA ILE A 113 29.60 15.31 13.32
C ILE A 113 28.76 15.73 12.09
N LEU A 114 28.16 14.77 11.37
CA LEU A 114 27.35 15.05 10.17
C LEU A 114 25.92 15.48 10.48
N GLN A 115 25.54 15.57 11.76
CA GLN A 115 24.20 15.91 12.24
C GLN A 115 23.11 14.98 11.63
N VAL A 116 23.40 13.69 11.59
CA VAL A 116 22.48 12.63 11.15
C VAL A 116 21.98 11.87 12.38
N ASN A 117 20.67 11.72 12.51
CA ASN A 117 20.11 10.90 13.59
C ASN A 117 20.52 9.42 13.39
N ARG A 118 21.00 8.75 14.44
CA ARG A 118 21.36 7.34 14.38
C ARG A 118 20.21 6.46 13.89
N SER A 119 19.00 6.76 14.33
CA SER A 119 17.78 6.07 13.88
C SER A 119 17.59 6.15 12.35
N THR A 120 17.88 7.31 11.76
CA THR A 120 17.81 7.51 10.29
C THR A 120 18.85 6.65 9.56
N TYR A 121 20.09 6.64 10.08
CA TYR A 121 21.14 5.81 9.51
C TYR A 121 20.79 4.31 9.51
N TYR A 122 20.31 3.79 10.64
CA TYR A 122 19.93 2.38 10.76
C TYR A 122 18.63 2.05 10.02
N TYR A 123 17.71 3.00 9.88
CA TYR A 123 16.49 2.81 9.12
C TYR A 123 16.77 2.62 7.62
N GLU A 124 17.67 3.41 7.04
CA GLU A 124 18.05 3.25 5.62
C GLU A 124 18.97 2.05 5.35
N ASN A 125 19.71 1.61 6.36
CA ASN A 125 20.63 0.48 6.22
C ASN A 125 19.97 -0.89 6.49
N ASN A 126 18.80 -0.93 7.10
CA ASN A 126 18.02 -2.16 7.19
C ASN A 126 17.40 -2.43 5.81
N GLU A 127 18.05 -3.29 5.05
CA GLU A 127 17.45 -3.97 3.92
C GLU A 127 16.19 -4.71 4.40
N GLN A 128 15.04 -4.07 4.23
CA GLN A 128 13.72 -4.73 4.33
C GLN A 128 13.51 -5.62 3.09
N SER A 129 14.52 -6.40 2.71
CA SER A 129 14.61 -6.97 1.37
C SER A 129 13.70 -8.16 1.13
N SER A 130 13.30 -8.95 2.11
CA SER A 130 12.49 -10.16 1.83
C SER A 130 10.98 -9.95 1.95
N VAL A 131 10.51 -9.27 2.99
CA VAL A 131 9.07 -9.03 3.21
C VAL A 131 8.51 -7.95 2.27
N ASP A 132 9.37 -7.01 1.83
CA ASP A 132 8.97 -6.01 0.83
C ASP A 132 8.81 -6.64 -0.55
N ASP A 133 9.63 -7.63 -0.91
CA ASP A 133 9.55 -8.32 -2.20
C ASP A 133 8.26 -9.15 -2.34
N GLU A 134 7.83 -9.87 -1.30
CA GLU A 134 6.56 -10.63 -1.31
C GLU A 134 5.34 -9.72 -1.46
N VAL A 135 5.30 -8.64 -0.69
CA VAL A 135 4.22 -7.65 -0.77
C VAL A 135 4.22 -6.94 -2.12
N GLU A 136 5.39 -6.62 -2.66
CA GLU A 136 5.55 -5.98 -3.96
C GLU A 136 5.04 -6.88 -5.09
N GLN A 137 5.42 -8.16 -5.09
CA GLN A 137 4.94 -9.16 -6.04
C GLN A 137 3.43 -9.37 -5.96
N ALA A 138 2.87 -9.46 -4.75
CA ALA A 138 1.43 -9.57 -4.55
C ALA A 138 0.68 -8.33 -5.10
N ILE A 139 1.20 -7.13 -4.88
CA ILE A 139 0.61 -5.90 -5.43
C ILE A 139 0.61 -5.91 -6.96
N ILE A 140 1.72 -6.30 -7.60
CA ILE A 140 1.84 -6.40 -9.06
C ILE A 140 0.84 -7.42 -9.59
N ARG A 141 0.81 -8.62 -9.02
CA ARG A 141 -0.12 -9.69 -9.40
C ARG A 141 -1.57 -9.24 -9.29
N ILE A 142 -1.99 -8.74 -8.14
CA ILE A 142 -3.36 -8.24 -7.92
C ILE A 142 -3.72 -7.15 -8.92
N PHE A 143 -2.78 -6.25 -9.24
CA PHE A 143 -3.01 -5.17 -10.18
C PHE A 143 -3.25 -5.68 -11.61
N GLU A 144 -2.41 -6.61 -12.07
CA GLU A 144 -2.52 -7.19 -13.42
C GLU A 144 -3.75 -8.09 -13.57
N GLU A 145 -4.03 -8.99 -12.63
CA GLU A 145 -5.21 -9.86 -12.62
C GLU A 145 -6.51 -9.07 -12.67
N ASN A 146 -6.51 -7.86 -12.10
CA ASN A 146 -7.68 -7.00 -12.09
C ASN A 146 -7.62 -5.88 -13.16
N GLN A 147 -7.07 -6.20 -14.33
CA GLN A 147 -7.09 -5.36 -15.54
C GLN A 147 -6.54 -3.94 -15.33
N ARG A 148 -5.60 -3.76 -14.41
CA ARG A 148 -4.99 -2.48 -14.02
C ARG A 148 -5.97 -1.43 -13.50
N VAL A 149 -7.14 -1.86 -13.04
CA VAL A 149 -8.21 -1.00 -12.57
C VAL A 149 -8.03 -0.59 -11.11
N TYR A 150 -7.40 -1.45 -10.30
CA TYR A 150 -7.34 -1.24 -8.86
C TYR A 150 -6.30 -0.20 -8.45
N GLY A 151 -6.74 0.78 -7.67
CA GLY A 151 -5.85 1.67 -6.91
C GLY A 151 -5.58 1.13 -5.50
N ALA A 152 -4.72 1.82 -4.74
CA ALA A 152 -4.22 1.40 -3.43
C ALA A 152 -5.31 0.97 -2.42
N ARG A 153 -6.55 1.48 -2.51
CA ARG A 153 -7.65 1.08 -1.60
C ARG A 153 -8.14 -0.34 -1.89
N LYS A 154 -8.37 -0.68 -3.16
CA LYS A 154 -8.84 -2.00 -3.58
C LYS A 154 -7.73 -3.05 -3.45
N ILE A 155 -6.49 -2.69 -3.79
CA ILE A 155 -5.33 -3.55 -3.57
C ILE A 155 -5.18 -3.87 -2.09
N LYS A 156 -5.36 -2.89 -1.18
CA LYS A 156 -5.34 -3.15 0.27
C LYS A 156 -6.39 -4.18 0.67
N ALA A 157 -7.62 -4.06 0.16
CA ALA A 157 -8.69 -5.01 0.48
C ALA A 157 -8.33 -6.43 0.03
N LYS A 158 -7.79 -6.58 -1.19
CA LYS A 158 -7.34 -7.89 -1.70
C LYS A 158 -6.18 -8.48 -0.91
N LEU A 159 -5.18 -7.69 -0.55
CA LEU A 159 -4.08 -8.12 0.32
C LEU A 159 -4.59 -8.58 1.69
N GLN A 160 -5.62 -7.92 2.24
CA GLN A 160 -6.23 -8.33 3.51
C GLN A 160 -6.98 -9.66 3.40
N GLU A 161 -7.67 -9.93 2.28
CA GLU A 161 -8.28 -11.24 1.98
C GLU A 161 -7.22 -12.36 1.92
N GLU A 162 -6.01 -12.05 1.45
CA GLU A 162 -4.86 -12.96 1.41
C GLU A 162 -4.08 -13.02 2.74
N GLY A 163 -4.58 -12.38 3.82
CA GLY A 163 -3.95 -12.35 5.14
C GLY A 163 -2.81 -11.34 5.31
N MET A 164 -2.53 -10.52 4.30
CA MET A 164 -1.46 -9.52 4.34
C MET A 164 -1.96 -8.16 4.83
N THR A 165 -1.46 -7.69 5.98
CA THR A 165 -1.78 -6.37 6.53
C THR A 165 -0.78 -5.33 6.08
N VAL A 166 -1.14 -4.50 5.09
CA VAL A 166 -0.28 -3.47 4.50
C VAL A 166 -0.96 -2.10 4.54
N SER A 167 -0.21 -1.05 4.90
CA SER A 167 -0.74 0.31 4.92
C SER A 167 -0.94 0.87 3.51
N ARG A 168 -1.97 1.69 3.30
CA ARG A 168 -2.23 2.34 1.99
C ARG A 168 -1.05 3.19 1.51
N ARG A 169 -0.29 3.82 2.44
CA ARG A 169 0.90 4.60 2.09
C ARG A 169 2.01 3.71 1.52
N ARG A 170 2.23 2.52 2.10
CA ARG A 170 3.22 1.55 1.59
C ARG A 170 2.80 1.03 0.22
N ILE A 171 1.54 0.63 0.05
CA ILE A 171 0.99 0.20 -1.25
C ILE A 171 1.18 1.31 -2.30
N GLY A 172 0.82 2.55 -2.00
CA GLY A 172 0.96 3.68 -2.93
C GLY A 172 2.42 3.96 -3.32
N ARG A 173 3.39 3.80 -2.39
CA ARG A 173 4.81 3.91 -2.70
C ARG A 173 5.30 2.79 -3.62
N LEU A 174 4.90 1.54 -3.35
CA LEU A 174 5.27 0.38 -4.18
C LEU A 174 4.62 0.46 -5.56
N MET A 175 3.36 0.86 -5.66
CA MET A 175 2.71 1.13 -6.95
C MET A 175 3.48 2.19 -7.76
N LYS A 176 3.87 3.31 -7.12
CA LYS A 176 4.65 4.36 -7.79
C LYS A 176 6.03 3.87 -8.22
N LYS A 177 6.72 3.10 -7.38
CA LYS A 177 8.03 2.49 -7.67
C LYS A 177 7.98 1.63 -8.94
N ASN A 178 6.89 0.86 -9.11
CA ASN A 178 6.67 -0.05 -10.23
C ASN A 178 5.89 0.56 -11.40
N GLY A 179 5.64 1.87 -11.39
CA GLY A 179 4.90 2.53 -12.46
C GLY A 179 3.43 2.07 -12.60
N LEU A 180 2.84 1.49 -11.53
CA LEU A 180 1.48 0.98 -11.53
C LEU A 180 0.49 2.14 -11.37
N VAL A 181 -0.13 2.54 -12.47
CA VAL A 181 -1.11 3.63 -12.50
C VAL A 181 -2.49 3.08 -12.85
N SER A 182 -3.45 3.23 -11.93
CA SER A 182 -4.83 2.81 -12.18
C SER A 182 -5.44 3.59 -13.34
N VAL A 183 -6.20 2.90 -14.20
CA VAL A 183 -6.89 3.46 -15.38
C VAL A 183 -7.80 4.65 -15.02
N TYR A 184 -8.23 4.73 -13.78
CA TYR A 184 -9.04 5.85 -13.27
C TYR A 184 -8.30 7.18 -13.19
N THR A 185 -6.98 7.15 -13.11
CA THR A 185 -6.17 8.36 -12.84
C THR A 185 -6.02 9.26 -14.07
N VAL A 186 -6.44 8.80 -15.25
CA VAL A 186 -6.01 9.36 -16.55
C VAL A 186 -7.08 10.13 -17.31
N ALA A 187 -8.26 10.46 -16.79
CA ALA A 187 -9.14 11.29 -17.63
C ALA A 187 -10.20 12.12 -16.94
N GLN A 188 -10.29 13.37 -17.34
CA GLN A 188 -11.41 14.27 -17.06
C GLN A 188 -12.45 14.17 -18.19
N TYR A 189 -13.71 14.07 -17.80
CA TYR A 189 -14.87 14.04 -18.71
C TYR A 189 -15.52 15.43 -18.77
N LYS A 190 -15.96 15.83 -19.99
CA LYS A 190 -16.84 16.99 -20.20
C LYS A 190 -18.24 16.48 -20.53
N PRO A 191 -19.30 16.94 -19.84
CA PRO A 191 -20.66 16.50 -20.11
C PRO A 191 -21.19 17.02 -21.46
N TYR A 192 -21.97 16.18 -22.14
CA TYR A 192 -22.70 16.55 -23.35
C TYR A 192 -24.18 16.79 -23.02
N VAL A 193 -24.78 17.82 -23.57
CA VAL A 193 -26.20 18.17 -23.36
C VAL A 193 -27.00 17.57 -24.49
N SER A 194 -28.00 16.73 -24.19
CA SER A 194 -28.93 16.17 -25.16
C SER A 194 -30.34 16.70 -24.96
N SER A 195 -31.16 16.74 -26.04
CA SER A 195 -32.57 17.14 -26.02
C SER A 195 -33.45 16.09 -25.31
N CYS A 196 -34.38 16.54 -24.50
CA CYS A 196 -35.20 15.68 -23.64
C CYS A 196 -36.59 15.38 -24.26
N ASN A 197 -37.12 14.19 -23.93
CA ASN A 197 -38.44 13.71 -24.31
C ASN A 197 -39.51 14.09 -23.27
N GLU A 198 -40.74 14.48 -23.70
CA GLU A 198 -41.84 14.96 -22.85
C GLU A 198 -42.84 13.84 -22.45
N SER A 199 -42.39 12.77 -21.84
CA SER A 199 -43.25 11.71 -21.33
C SER A 199 -43.88 12.07 -19.97
N LEU A 200 -45.17 11.70 -19.75
CA LEU A 200 -45.91 11.88 -18.51
C LEU A 200 -45.55 10.83 -17.41
N ILE A 201 -44.73 9.84 -17.72
CA ILE A 201 -44.33 8.81 -16.76
C ILE A 201 -43.52 9.46 -15.63
N GLN A 202 -43.92 9.16 -14.39
CA GLN A 202 -43.31 9.71 -13.18
C GLN A 202 -42.02 9.01 -12.80
N ASN A 203 -41.19 9.67 -11.97
CA ASN A 203 -40.00 9.07 -11.36
C ASN A 203 -40.41 8.28 -10.11
N GLU A 204 -40.76 7.00 -10.28
CA GLU A 204 -41.08 6.11 -9.16
C GLU A 204 -39.86 5.69 -8.36
N LEU A 205 -38.66 5.73 -8.95
CA LEU A 205 -37.40 5.37 -8.25
C LEU A 205 -37.03 6.38 -7.16
N ASN A 206 -37.38 7.68 -7.40
CA ASN A 206 -37.22 8.78 -6.47
C ASN A 206 -35.83 8.83 -5.78
N ARG A 207 -34.74 8.45 -6.50
CA ARG A 207 -33.36 8.38 -6.00
C ARG A 207 -33.14 7.35 -4.89
N GLU A 208 -34.06 6.44 -4.66
CA GLU A 208 -33.89 5.33 -3.71
C GLU A 208 -33.10 4.22 -4.34
N PHE A 209 -31.77 4.39 -4.40
CA PHE A 209 -30.84 3.46 -5.05
C PHE A 209 -30.41 2.27 -4.16
N ALA A 210 -30.71 2.30 -2.87
CA ALA A 210 -30.53 1.17 -1.99
C ALA A 210 -31.78 0.29 -2.06
N LYS A 211 -31.63 -0.97 -2.49
CA LYS A 211 -32.72 -1.93 -2.62
C LYS A 211 -32.44 -3.12 -1.71
N GLU A 212 -33.51 -3.72 -1.18
CA GLU A 212 -33.40 -4.80 -0.18
C GLU A 212 -33.40 -6.19 -0.82
N ALA A 213 -33.96 -6.30 -2.01
CA ALA A 213 -34.05 -7.56 -2.74
C ALA A 213 -33.50 -7.47 -4.17
N PRO A 214 -32.95 -8.59 -4.71
CA PRO A 214 -32.57 -8.68 -6.12
C PRO A 214 -33.75 -8.37 -7.05
N LEU A 215 -33.45 -7.67 -8.16
CA LEU A 215 -34.41 -7.32 -9.23
C LEU A 215 -35.57 -6.40 -8.80
N GLU A 216 -35.55 -5.86 -7.57
CA GLU A 216 -36.56 -4.88 -7.12
C GLU A 216 -36.53 -3.64 -8.01
N ALA A 217 -35.37 -3.16 -8.41
CA ALA A 217 -35.23 -2.10 -9.38
C ALA A 217 -34.02 -2.29 -10.28
N VAL A 218 -34.22 -2.23 -11.56
CA VAL A 218 -33.20 -2.32 -12.61
C VAL A 218 -33.10 -0.96 -13.30
N VAL A 219 -31.88 -0.46 -13.43
CA VAL A 219 -31.59 0.77 -14.16
C VAL A 219 -30.90 0.48 -15.48
N SER A 220 -31.14 1.30 -16.47
CA SER A 220 -30.49 1.18 -17.78
C SER A 220 -30.08 2.55 -18.32
N ASP A 221 -29.04 2.51 -19.13
CA ASP A 221 -28.55 3.63 -19.91
C ASP A 221 -27.83 3.09 -21.14
N LEU A 222 -27.41 3.97 -22.05
CA LEU A 222 -26.62 3.64 -23.21
C LEU A 222 -25.29 4.42 -23.24
N THR A 223 -24.28 3.80 -23.79
CA THR A 223 -23.04 4.50 -24.10
C THR A 223 -22.57 4.20 -25.51
N TYR A 224 -21.72 5.06 -26.03
CA TYR A 224 -21.11 4.89 -27.34
C TYR A 224 -19.67 4.40 -27.25
N VAL A 225 -19.28 3.59 -28.22
CA VAL A 225 -17.94 3.02 -28.38
C VAL A 225 -17.50 3.10 -29.85
N ARG A 226 -16.23 3.26 -30.10
CA ARG A 226 -15.69 3.33 -31.46
C ARG A 226 -15.22 1.95 -31.91
N VAL A 227 -15.77 1.44 -33.03
CA VAL A 227 -15.41 0.17 -33.65
C VAL A 227 -15.07 0.43 -35.09
N ALA A 228 -13.87 0.07 -35.56
CA ALA A 228 -13.41 0.33 -36.94
C ALA A 228 -13.75 1.75 -37.43
N ASN A 229 -13.46 2.76 -36.61
CA ASN A 229 -13.76 4.18 -36.88
C ASN A 229 -15.25 4.59 -36.99
N LYS A 230 -16.18 3.70 -36.69
CA LYS A 230 -17.62 4.00 -36.63
C LYS A 230 -18.15 3.94 -35.21
N TRP A 231 -19.15 4.77 -34.91
CA TRP A 231 -19.81 4.74 -33.61
C TRP A 231 -20.72 3.53 -33.49
N HIS A 232 -20.65 2.85 -32.38
CA HIS A 232 -21.51 1.77 -31.94
C HIS A 232 -21.97 2.07 -30.55
N TYR A 233 -22.96 1.34 -30.05
CA TYR A 233 -23.61 1.60 -28.78
C TYR A 233 -23.60 0.34 -27.93
N ILE A 234 -23.52 0.54 -26.62
CA ILE A 234 -23.64 -0.51 -25.60
C ILE A 234 -24.81 -0.14 -24.70
N CYS A 235 -25.71 -1.07 -24.48
CA CYS A 235 -26.78 -1.00 -23.50
C CYS A 235 -26.51 -1.97 -22.36
N LEU A 236 -26.71 -1.54 -21.11
CA LEU A 236 -26.57 -2.37 -19.91
C LEU A 236 -27.83 -2.24 -19.06
N LEU A 237 -28.23 -3.36 -18.48
CA LEU A 237 -29.25 -3.45 -17.44
C LEU A 237 -28.55 -3.77 -16.11
N VAL A 238 -28.70 -2.91 -15.11
CA VAL A 238 -27.99 -3.01 -13.84
C VAL A 238 -28.99 -3.15 -12.69
N ASP A 239 -28.88 -4.21 -11.93
CA ASP A 239 -29.65 -4.40 -10.70
C ASP A 239 -29.16 -3.45 -9.60
N LEU A 240 -30.05 -2.69 -9.01
CA LEU A 240 -29.72 -1.75 -7.95
C LEU A 240 -29.39 -2.43 -6.62
N PHE A 241 -29.82 -3.66 -6.37
CA PHE A 241 -29.54 -4.40 -5.16
C PHE A 241 -28.03 -4.65 -4.96
N ASN A 242 -27.44 -5.30 -5.94
CA ASN A 242 -26.05 -5.75 -5.88
C ASN A 242 -25.14 -5.16 -6.94
N ARG A 243 -25.62 -4.21 -7.76
CA ARG A 243 -24.87 -3.60 -8.87
C ARG A 243 -24.47 -4.58 -9.99
N GLU A 244 -25.10 -5.74 -10.04
CA GLU A 244 -24.88 -6.75 -11.09
C GLU A 244 -25.35 -6.22 -12.45
N ILE A 245 -24.55 -6.42 -13.49
CA ILE A 245 -24.98 -6.22 -14.87
C ILE A 245 -25.71 -7.48 -15.30
N ILE A 246 -27.03 -7.47 -15.21
CA ILE A 246 -27.91 -8.61 -15.47
C ILE A 246 -28.20 -8.81 -16.96
N GLY A 247 -28.12 -7.77 -17.76
CA GLY A 247 -28.35 -7.82 -19.20
C GLY A 247 -27.47 -6.82 -19.94
N HIS A 248 -27.12 -7.15 -21.17
CA HIS A 248 -26.28 -6.30 -22.02
C HIS A 248 -26.48 -6.56 -23.50
N SER A 249 -26.22 -5.53 -24.29
CA SER A 249 -26.19 -5.65 -25.75
C SER A 249 -25.19 -4.64 -26.33
N CYS A 250 -24.76 -4.88 -27.55
CA CYS A 250 -24.08 -3.86 -28.34
C CYS A 250 -24.43 -3.94 -29.82
N GLY A 251 -24.52 -2.79 -30.46
CA GLY A 251 -25.00 -2.69 -31.83
C GLY A 251 -24.55 -1.40 -32.55
N LYS A 252 -24.89 -1.32 -33.84
CA LYS A 252 -24.54 -0.17 -34.70
C LYS A 252 -25.46 1.04 -34.46
N PHE A 253 -26.65 0.81 -33.98
CA PHE A 253 -27.68 1.85 -33.84
C PHE A 253 -28.10 2.03 -32.39
N LYS A 254 -28.49 3.26 -32.04
CA LYS A 254 -29.06 3.61 -30.75
C LYS A 254 -30.57 3.53 -30.90
N ASP A 255 -31.15 2.34 -30.81
CA ASP A 255 -32.54 2.07 -31.07
C ASP A 255 -33.17 1.11 -30.05
N ALA A 256 -34.46 0.89 -30.14
CA ALA A 256 -35.20 -0.03 -29.28
C ALA A 256 -34.75 -1.49 -29.44
N ALA A 257 -34.26 -1.89 -30.63
CA ALA A 257 -33.77 -3.23 -30.85
C ALA A 257 -32.55 -3.52 -30.00
N LEU A 258 -31.69 -2.52 -29.78
CA LEU A 258 -30.56 -2.63 -28.88
C LEU A 258 -30.99 -2.87 -27.42
N VAL A 259 -31.99 -2.13 -26.94
CA VAL A 259 -32.55 -2.29 -25.59
C VAL A 259 -33.25 -3.64 -25.45
N TYR A 260 -34.01 -4.07 -26.45
CA TYR A 260 -34.65 -5.39 -26.49
C TYR A 260 -33.62 -6.52 -26.39
N GLN A 261 -32.55 -6.43 -27.16
CA GLN A 261 -31.45 -7.42 -27.08
C GLN A 261 -30.79 -7.49 -25.69
N ALA A 262 -30.71 -6.36 -24.98
CA ALA A 262 -30.22 -6.34 -23.61
C ALA A 262 -31.18 -7.09 -22.66
N PHE A 263 -32.48 -6.91 -22.77
CA PHE A 263 -33.47 -7.72 -22.05
C PHE A 263 -33.38 -9.22 -22.41
N ALA A 264 -33.26 -9.52 -23.70
CA ALA A 264 -33.11 -10.92 -24.16
C ALA A 264 -31.83 -11.61 -23.67
N SER A 265 -30.84 -10.85 -23.26
CA SER A 265 -29.59 -11.39 -22.70
C SER A 265 -29.68 -11.69 -21.20
N VAL A 266 -30.73 -11.27 -20.51
CA VAL A 266 -30.92 -11.50 -19.06
C VAL A 266 -31.07 -13.01 -18.82
N LYS A 267 -30.27 -13.54 -17.94
CA LYS A 267 -30.36 -14.92 -17.49
C LYS A 267 -31.32 -15.02 -16.31
N GLY A 268 -32.51 -15.48 -16.53
CA GLY A 268 -33.53 -15.64 -15.49
C GLY A 268 -34.92 -15.14 -15.93
N ASP A 269 -35.86 -15.13 -14.99
CA ASP A 269 -37.25 -14.71 -15.25
C ASP A 269 -37.39 -13.20 -15.15
N LEU A 270 -37.64 -12.55 -16.28
CA LEU A 270 -37.87 -11.10 -16.36
C LEU A 270 -39.06 -10.62 -15.51
N ARG A 271 -40.02 -11.51 -15.16
CA ARG A 271 -41.13 -11.19 -14.26
C ARG A 271 -40.74 -10.84 -12.85
N GLN A 272 -39.50 -11.20 -12.44
CA GLN A 272 -38.97 -10.81 -11.15
C GLN A 272 -38.53 -9.36 -11.09
N ILE A 273 -38.31 -8.72 -12.22
CA ILE A 273 -38.01 -7.27 -12.28
C ILE A 273 -39.28 -6.49 -11.93
N GLN A 274 -39.26 -5.77 -10.81
CA GLN A 274 -40.40 -5.03 -10.34
C GLN A 274 -40.47 -3.62 -10.96
N LEU A 275 -39.30 -2.96 -11.07
CA LEU A 275 -39.19 -1.58 -11.57
C LEU A 275 -38.06 -1.47 -12.60
N PHE A 276 -38.36 -0.85 -13.75
CA PHE A 276 -37.36 -0.53 -14.76
C PHE A 276 -37.25 1.01 -14.89
N HIS A 277 -36.09 1.55 -14.52
CA HIS A 277 -35.82 2.98 -14.53
C HIS A 277 -34.79 3.36 -15.58
N THR A 278 -35.08 4.39 -16.35
CA THR A 278 -34.17 4.92 -17.39
C THR A 278 -34.21 6.45 -17.43
N ASP A 279 -33.30 7.01 -18.20
CA ASP A 279 -33.44 8.37 -18.66
C ASP A 279 -34.62 8.50 -19.67
N ARG A 280 -34.84 9.72 -20.19
CA ARG A 280 -35.88 10.00 -21.19
C ARG A 280 -35.41 9.81 -22.64
N GLY A 281 -34.42 8.94 -22.88
CA GLY A 281 -33.94 8.66 -24.22
C GLY A 281 -35.03 8.05 -25.12
N SER A 282 -35.03 8.42 -26.41
CA SER A 282 -36.01 7.93 -27.39
C SER A 282 -35.95 6.42 -27.61
N GLU A 283 -34.79 5.83 -27.40
CA GLU A 283 -34.55 4.37 -27.47
C GLU A 283 -35.34 3.58 -26.44
N PHE A 284 -35.67 4.19 -25.31
CA PHE A 284 -36.48 3.59 -24.25
C PHE A 284 -37.98 3.84 -24.40
N LYS A 285 -38.39 4.80 -25.21
CA LYS A 285 -39.79 5.11 -25.50
C LYS A 285 -40.17 4.56 -26.86
N ASN A 286 -40.53 3.29 -26.90
CA ASN A 286 -40.86 2.59 -28.12
C ASN A 286 -41.89 1.48 -27.84
N LEU A 287 -42.79 1.21 -28.79
CA LEU A 287 -43.82 0.18 -28.67
C LEU A 287 -43.23 -1.19 -28.29
N THR A 288 -42.08 -1.57 -28.86
CA THR A 288 -41.40 -2.85 -28.54
C THR A 288 -41.00 -2.94 -27.06
N ILE A 289 -40.47 -1.86 -26.51
CA ILE A 289 -40.10 -1.82 -25.09
C ILE A 289 -41.32 -1.76 -24.20
N ASP A 290 -42.34 -1.03 -24.60
CA ASP A 290 -43.62 -0.97 -23.89
C ASP A 290 -44.31 -2.33 -23.86
N GLU A 291 -44.23 -3.13 -24.94
CA GLU A 291 -44.71 -4.52 -24.99
C GLU A 291 -43.90 -5.43 -24.05
N VAL A 292 -42.59 -5.35 -24.01
CA VAL A 292 -41.76 -6.11 -23.07
C VAL A 292 -42.18 -5.80 -21.63
N ILE A 293 -42.21 -4.52 -21.25
CA ILE A 293 -42.59 -4.06 -19.92
C ILE A 293 -43.99 -4.54 -19.54
N LYS A 294 -44.95 -4.43 -20.44
CA LYS A 294 -46.31 -4.90 -20.24
C LYS A 294 -46.41 -6.42 -20.11
N THR A 295 -45.73 -7.15 -20.99
CA THR A 295 -45.75 -8.62 -21.01
C THR A 295 -45.19 -9.21 -19.70
N PHE A 296 -44.12 -8.64 -19.20
CA PHE A 296 -43.48 -9.11 -17.96
C PHE A 296 -44.00 -8.39 -16.70
N LYS A 297 -45.00 -7.49 -16.84
CA LYS A 297 -45.63 -6.70 -15.76
C LYS A 297 -44.64 -5.85 -14.98
N ILE A 298 -43.61 -5.34 -15.64
CA ILE A 298 -42.57 -4.48 -15.05
C ILE A 298 -43.13 -3.06 -14.94
N ARG A 299 -43.01 -2.41 -13.79
CA ARG A 299 -43.33 -0.99 -13.64
C ARG A 299 -42.27 -0.13 -14.31
N ARG A 300 -42.65 0.96 -14.91
CA ARG A 300 -41.74 1.87 -15.59
C ARG A 300 -41.56 3.16 -14.81
N SER A 301 -40.30 3.55 -14.65
CA SER A 301 -39.90 4.81 -14.03
C SER A 301 -39.00 5.61 -14.97
N LEU A 302 -39.16 6.90 -15.04
CA LEU A 302 -38.32 7.79 -15.86
C LEU A 302 -37.73 8.90 -14.99
N SER A 303 -36.47 9.24 -15.21
CA SER A 303 -35.82 10.41 -14.59
C SER A 303 -36.60 11.67 -14.87
N MET A 304 -36.65 12.62 -13.95
CA MET A 304 -37.22 13.93 -14.18
C MET A 304 -36.42 14.71 -15.23
N LYS A 305 -37.08 15.57 -15.99
CA LYS A 305 -36.46 16.40 -17.03
C LYS A 305 -35.38 17.29 -16.39
N GLY A 306 -34.16 17.22 -16.89
CA GLY A 306 -33.03 18.01 -16.38
C GLY A 306 -32.46 17.56 -15.06
N CYS A 307 -32.86 16.40 -14.52
CA CYS A 307 -32.36 15.84 -13.28
C CYS A 307 -31.41 14.62 -13.50
N PRO A 308 -30.15 14.83 -13.84
CA PRO A 308 -29.19 13.70 -14.07
C PRO A 308 -29.01 12.83 -12.85
N TYR A 309 -29.18 13.36 -11.65
CA TYR A 309 -29.03 12.60 -10.41
C TYR A 309 -30.05 11.47 -10.23
N ASP A 310 -31.16 11.51 -10.98
CA ASP A 310 -32.21 10.49 -10.89
C ASP A 310 -31.78 9.15 -11.48
N ASN A 311 -30.78 9.14 -12.39
CA ASN A 311 -30.16 7.93 -12.94
C ASN A 311 -28.68 7.78 -12.54
N ALA A 312 -28.31 8.30 -11.37
CA ALA A 312 -26.90 8.40 -10.93
C ALA A 312 -26.16 7.05 -10.90
N VAL A 313 -26.84 5.95 -10.58
CA VAL A 313 -26.20 4.62 -10.53
C VAL A 313 -25.90 4.09 -11.93
N ALA A 314 -26.83 4.24 -12.88
CA ALA A 314 -26.56 3.88 -14.26
C ALA A 314 -25.39 4.72 -14.81
N GLU A 315 -25.44 6.06 -14.64
CA GLU A 315 -24.35 6.94 -15.06
C GLU A 315 -23.00 6.57 -14.43
N ALA A 316 -22.96 6.25 -13.13
CA ALA A 316 -21.77 5.82 -12.46
C ALA A 316 -21.23 4.51 -13.06
N THR A 317 -22.09 3.53 -13.30
CA THR A 317 -21.74 2.25 -13.94
C THR A 317 -21.17 2.49 -15.34
N PHE A 318 -21.80 3.35 -16.13
CA PHE A 318 -21.27 3.66 -17.47
C PHE A 318 -19.96 4.45 -17.44
N LYS A 319 -19.74 5.30 -16.45
CA LYS A 319 -18.42 5.92 -16.21
C LYS A 319 -17.35 4.86 -15.94
N LEU A 320 -17.68 3.82 -15.15
CA LEU A 320 -16.80 2.68 -14.90
C LEU A 320 -16.49 1.93 -16.20
N VAL A 321 -17.52 1.51 -16.94
CA VAL A 321 -17.37 0.77 -18.21
C VAL A 321 -16.56 1.57 -19.23
N LYS A 322 -16.79 2.85 -19.35
CA LYS A 322 -15.98 3.73 -20.23
C LYS A 322 -14.52 3.76 -19.81
N ALA A 323 -14.24 3.91 -18.51
CA ALA A 323 -12.87 4.00 -18.01
C ALA A 323 -12.13 2.67 -18.07
N GLU A 324 -12.79 1.58 -17.69
CA GLU A 324 -12.18 0.26 -17.50
C GLU A 324 -12.14 -0.57 -18.80
N PHE A 325 -13.16 -0.44 -19.63
CA PHE A 325 -13.33 -1.28 -20.82
C PHE A 325 -13.12 -0.53 -22.12
N VAL A 326 -13.73 0.67 -22.29
CA VAL A 326 -13.75 1.31 -23.61
C VAL A 326 -12.47 2.09 -23.92
N ARG A 327 -11.95 2.89 -22.96
CA ARG A 327 -10.89 3.90 -23.23
C ARG A 327 -9.58 3.35 -23.76
N ASN A 328 -9.18 2.20 -23.24
CA ASN A 328 -7.85 1.64 -23.53
C ASN A 328 -7.88 0.52 -24.55
N ARG A 329 -9.01 0.35 -25.26
CA ARG A 329 -9.19 -0.73 -26.23
C ARG A 329 -9.55 -0.16 -27.61
N LYS A 330 -9.06 -0.83 -28.62
CA LYS A 330 -9.43 -0.60 -30.02
C LYS A 330 -10.20 -1.84 -30.48
N PHE A 331 -11.40 -1.63 -31.01
CA PHE A 331 -12.25 -2.71 -31.53
C PHE A 331 -12.25 -2.65 -33.04
N GLU A 332 -11.89 -3.74 -33.69
CA GLU A 332 -11.83 -3.85 -35.15
C GLU A 332 -13.18 -4.30 -35.74
N SER A 333 -13.97 -5.04 -34.98
CA SER A 333 -15.28 -5.53 -35.38
C SER A 333 -16.32 -5.54 -34.26
N LEU A 334 -17.61 -5.52 -34.64
CA LEU A 334 -18.70 -5.69 -33.70
C LEU A 334 -18.67 -7.06 -33.00
N ALA A 335 -18.20 -8.09 -33.70
CA ALA A 335 -18.04 -9.43 -33.11
C ALA A 335 -17.02 -9.43 -31.98
N GLN A 336 -15.86 -8.79 -32.21
CA GLN A 336 -14.85 -8.61 -31.17
C GLN A 336 -15.41 -7.81 -29.99
N LEU A 337 -16.11 -6.69 -30.23
CA LEU A 337 -16.73 -5.91 -29.17
C LEU A 337 -17.70 -6.76 -28.34
N LYS A 338 -18.54 -7.60 -28.98
CA LYS A 338 -19.49 -8.49 -28.28
C LYS A 338 -18.78 -9.48 -27.38
N GLN A 339 -17.74 -10.14 -27.89
CA GLN A 339 -16.97 -11.13 -27.15
C GLN A 339 -16.26 -10.51 -25.95
N GLU A 340 -15.54 -9.41 -26.17
CA GLU A 340 -14.80 -8.72 -25.10
C GLU A 340 -15.71 -8.12 -24.06
N LEU A 341 -16.87 -7.55 -24.47
CA LEU A 341 -17.88 -7.02 -23.54
C LEU A 341 -18.41 -8.14 -22.64
N GLY A 342 -18.74 -9.31 -23.20
CA GLY A 342 -19.18 -10.46 -22.41
C GLY A 342 -18.14 -10.92 -21.38
N THR A 343 -16.86 -10.94 -21.77
CA THR A 343 -15.75 -11.26 -20.86
C THR A 343 -15.58 -10.21 -19.76
N TYR A 344 -15.68 -8.93 -20.12
CA TYR A 344 -15.63 -7.83 -19.15
C TYR A 344 -16.78 -7.89 -18.14
N ILE A 345 -18.02 -8.15 -18.60
CA ILE A 345 -19.20 -8.24 -17.73
C ILE A 345 -19.10 -9.42 -16.77
N ARG A 346 -18.59 -10.57 -17.23
CA ARG A 346 -18.33 -11.71 -16.35
C ARG A 346 -17.35 -11.32 -15.25
N TRP A 347 -16.20 -10.76 -15.60
CA TRP A 347 -15.22 -10.26 -14.63
C TRP A 347 -15.82 -9.21 -13.69
N PHE A 348 -16.65 -8.29 -14.21
CA PHE A 348 -17.32 -7.24 -13.43
C PHE A 348 -18.22 -7.85 -12.36
N ASN A 349 -19.02 -8.85 -12.70
CA ASN A 349 -19.98 -9.49 -11.81
C ASN A 349 -19.33 -10.46 -10.82
N GLU A 350 -18.37 -11.27 -11.27
CA GLU A 350 -17.79 -12.36 -10.49
C GLU A 350 -16.59 -11.92 -9.63
N THR A 351 -15.76 -11.01 -10.16
CA THR A 351 -14.44 -10.75 -9.59
C THR A 351 -14.25 -9.31 -9.11
N ARG A 352 -14.82 -8.34 -9.85
CA ARG A 352 -14.59 -6.92 -9.58
C ARG A 352 -15.20 -6.49 -8.26
N ILE A 353 -14.38 -6.05 -7.31
CA ILE A 353 -14.86 -5.58 -6.01
C ILE A 353 -15.38 -4.13 -6.07
N HIS A 354 -16.45 -3.87 -5.31
CA HIS A 354 -17.09 -2.57 -5.20
C HIS A 354 -17.03 -2.03 -3.77
N SER A 355 -16.60 -0.79 -3.61
CA SER A 355 -16.53 -0.17 -2.27
C SER A 355 -17.90 -0.01 -1.61
N THR A 356 -18.95 0.22 -2.41
CA THR A 356 -20.35 0.33 -1.93
C THR A 356 -20.94 -1.00 -1.49
N LEU A 357 -20.34 -2.12 -1.89
CA LEU A 357 -20.73 -3.48 -1.50
C LEU A 357 -19.76 -4.08 -0.46
N GLY A 358 -19.08 -3.24 0.32
CA GLY A 358 -18.13 -3.71 1.31
C GLY A 358 -16.89 -4.41 0.71
N TYR A 359 -16.50 -4.02 -0.50
CA TYR A 359 -15.42 -4.64 -1.29
C TYR A 359 -15.71 -6.08 -1.72
N LEU A 360 -16.97 -6.46 -1.80
CA LEU A 360 -17.39 -7.69 -2.47
C LEU A 360 -17.66 -7.46 -3.96
N SER A 361 -17.61 -8.53 -4.76
CA SER A 361 -18.13 -8.51 -6.12
C SER A 361 -19.66 -8.53 -6.11
N PRO A 362 -20.35 -8.11 -7.19
CA PRO A 362 -21.80 -8.17 -7.28
C PRO A 362 -22.39 -9.54 -6.91
N LEU A 363 -21.87 -10.63 -7.45
CA LEU A 363 -22.37 -11.97 -7.15
C LEU A 363 -22.05 -12.41 -5.72
N ALA A 364 -20.84 -12.16 -5.23
CA ALA A 364 -20.48 -12.49 -3.85
C ALA A 364 -21.34 -11.71 -2.84
N TYR A 365 -21.65 -10.46 -3.10
CA TYR A 365 -22.57 -9.66 -2.27
C TYR A 365 -23.98 -10.28 -2.23
N LYS A 366 -24.52 -10.67 -3.40
CA LYS A 366 -25.82 -11.31 -3.52
C LYS A 366 -25.90 -12.60 -2.71
N GLU A 367 -24.88 -13.46 -2.81
CA GLU A 367 -24.82 -14.69 -2.04
C GLU A 367 -24.80 -14.47 -0.53
N VAL A 368 -23.99 -13.51 -0.05
CA VAL A 368 -23.90 -13.18 1.37
C VAL A 368 -25.22 -12.59 1.89
N ALA A 369 -25.84 -11.71 1.11
CA ALA A 369 -27.09 -11.07 1.50
C ALA A 369 -28.25 -12.07 1.57
N LEU A 370 -28.36 -12.96 0.59
CA LEU A 370 -29.42 -14.00 0.57
C LEU A 370 -29.25 -15.03 1.69
N LYS A 371 -28.01 -15.39 2.06
CA LYS A 371 -27.75 -16.27 3.23
C LYS A 371 -28.12 -15.66 4.56
N LYS A 372 -28.14 -14.31 4.68
CA LYS A 372 -28.56 -13.62 5.92
C LYS A 372 -30.07 -13.48 6.04
N SER A 373 -30.81 -13.69 4.95
CA SER A 373 -32.26 -13.55 4.90
C SER A 373 -33.00 -14.90 5.17
N VAL A 374 -32.25 -15.99 5.29
CA VAL A 374 -32.69 -17.32 5.70
C VAL A 374 -32.30 -17.57 7.17
#